data_d3d8456de5c06798b7a22a6919d28c5f
#
_entry.id   d3d8456de5c06798b7a22a6919d28c5f
#
_cell.length_a   1.000
_cell.length_b   1.000
_cell.length_c   1.000
_cell.angle_alpha   90.00
_cell.angle_beta   90.00
_cell.angle_gamma   90.00
#
_symmetry.space_group_name_H-M   'P 1'
#
loop_
_entity.id
_entity.type
_entity.pdbx_description
1 polymer ?
#
loop_
_entity_poly.entity_id
_entity_poly.type
_entity_poly.pdbx_seq_one_letter_code
_entity_poly.pdbx_strand_id
1 'polypeptide(L)'
;MKHSNETKLRLERFKELYSSALLSAEGGIERMNANMNQYLGSDEIDGSTERATTVRNITYELIESEINAEIPTPKVDAAFYTQQREKNARAVERLTSAIRRRLPFEELNDRDERYTYVFGASIFYVEWDDRDRGVRVHLLSPKSFIPQPSITSVEDMDYCFLRFVTTRGELMTKYGLTEKEVGLCECEFLQNLDDPLGDAVALVVAFYKDEGGRVGKFVFSGELALLDLPNYYHRKRRVCKRCGKDESVCSCETPDVTTLDLDTEWVSLEDGRRVEIPYYVPDSFPIIIRKNTIGDDELFGGSDCEKIRPQQQSINKVESRILQKLLRAGVTPIIPEGTAIVPTNTIFGQVIKTRPGESMDSFGKLDTTPDISQDIEEADRLYDQAKRVLGISDALQGLDTTNSESGYARQLKIARSSSRLETKKRMKQLAYCRLYELIFRHYLAFSDEPSPLTYSDTLGVAHFTEFNRRDFIERGANGGYYYDDSYLFSVETQPETDYQSETLWEVNLTNLERGTLGDKTSYATLLRYWQLQDKASFPNARENVEYFQNLIRQENEKNNTESETNNE
;
A
#
# COMPACT_ATOMS: atom_id res chain seq x y z
N MET A 1 -36.10 -0.20 -9.90
CA MET A 1 -35.84 -1.40 -10.72
C MET A 1 -36.73 -2.56 -10.28
N LYS A 2 -37.44 -3.24 -11.19
CA LYS A 2 -38.11 -4.50 -10.84
C LYS A 2 -37.01 -5.58 -10.79
N HIS A 3 -36.52 -5.88 -9.59
CA HIS A 3 -35.58 -6.98 -9.39
C HIS A 3 -36.26 -8.28 -9.81
N SER A 4 -35.56 -9.08 -10.61
CA SER A 4 -36.02 -10.43 -10.94
C SER A 4 -36.03 -11.26 -9.64
N ASN A 5 -36.84 -12.31 -9.59
CA ASN A 5 -36.89 -13.21 -8.43
C ASN A 5 -35.49 -13.81 -8.15
N GLU A 6 -34.69 -13.97 -9.17
CA GLU A 6 -33.29 -14.43 -9.09
C GLU A 6 -32.38 -13.44 -8.37
N THR A 7 -32.48 -12.13 -8.68
CA THR A 7 -31.68 -11.09 -8.01
C THR A 7 -32.02 -11.00 -6.52
N LYS A 8 -33.31 -11.21 -6.15
CA LYS A 8 -33.69 -11.24 -4.73
C LYS A 8 -33.12 -12.44 -4.00
N LEU A 9 -33.16 -13.61 -4.60
CA LEU A 9 -32.57 -14.82 -4.01
C LEU A 9 -31.06 -14.68 -3.83
N ARG A 10 -30.38 -14.06 -4.80
CA ARG A 10 -28.95 -13.73 -4.68
C ARG A 10 -28.67 -12.74 -3.57
N LEU A 11 -29.49 -11.70 -3.42
CA LEU A 11 -29.36 -10.73 -2.33
C LEU A 11 -29.45 -11.41 -0.96
N GLU A 12 -30.46 -12.25 -0.74
CA GLU A 12 -30.60 -13.00 0.51
C GLU A 12 -29.38 -13.87 0.78
N ARG A 13 -28.89 -14.62 -0.22
CA ARG A 13 -27.69 -15.43 -0.10
C ARG A 13 -26.44 -14.61 0.26
N PHE A 14 -26.20 -13.48 -0.41
CA PHE A 14 -25.03 -12.64 -0.13
C PHE A 14 -25.13 -11.96 1.23
N LYS A 15 -26.31 -11.61 1.71
CA LYS A 15 -26.54 -11.10 3.07
C LYS A 15 -26.20 -12.14 4.13
N GLU A 16 -26.60 -13.38 3.95
CA GLU A 16 -26.27 -14.48 4.86
C GLU A 16 -24.75 -14.73 4.89
N LEU A 17 -24.11 -14.81 3.71
CA LEU A 17 -22.65 -14.98 3.61
C LEU A 17 -21.90 -13.80 4.25
N TYR A 18 -22.35 -12.57 4.00
CA TYR A 18 -21.76 -11.36 4.58
C TYR A 18 -21.87 -11.34 6.11
N SER A 19 -23.06 -11.65 6.64
CA SER A 19 -23.26 -11.68 8.09
C SER A 19 -22.39 -12.74 8.77
N SER A 20 -22.27 -13.92 8.17
CA SER A 20 -21.38 -15.00 8.67
C SER A 20 -19.91 -14.59 8.61
N ALA A 21 -19.48 -14.00 7.50
CA ALA A 21 -18.09 -13.56 7.32
C ALA A 21 -17.76 -12.40 8.27
N LEU A 22 -18.68 -11.44 8.45
CA LEU A 22 -18.50 -10.31 9.36
C LEU A 22 -18.35 -10.79 10.82
N LEU A 23 -19.20 -11.71 11.27
CA LEU A 23 -19.09 -12.31 12.62
C LEU A 23 -17.73 -12.98 12.83
N SER A 24 -17.22 -13.68 11.82
CA SER A 24 -15.88 -14.28 11.88
C SER A 24 -14.76 -13.23 11.93
N ALA A 25 -14.93 -12.10 11.26
CA ALA A 25 -13.94 -11.02 11.18
C ALA A 25 -13.96 -10.07 12.40
N GLU A 26 -15.04 -10.08 13.21
CA GLU A 26 -15.29 -9.10 14.28
C GLU A 26 -14.10 -9.00 15.27
N GLY A 27 -13.60 -10.13 15.78
CA GLY A 27 -12.45 -10.15 16.68
C GLY A 27 -11.16 -9.59 16.04
N GLY A 28 -10.99 -9.74 14.72
CA GLY A 28 -9.91 -9.12 13.96
C GLY A 28 -10.08 -7.60 13.86
N ILE A 29 -11.30 -7.13 13.61
CA ILE A 29 -11.62 -5.70 13.52
C ILE A 29 -11.41 -5.02 14.87
N GLU A 30 -11.81 -5.66 15.98
CA GLU A 30 -11.57 -5.14 17.33
C GLU A 30 -10.08 -5.01 17.63
N ARG A 31 -9.27 -6.03 17.30
CA ARG A 31 -7.81 -5.95 17.44
C ARG A 31 -7.22 -4.80 16.61
N MET A 32 -7.67 -4.59 15.38
CA MET A 32 -7.24 -3.49 14.53
C MET A 32 -7.64 -2.12 15.10
N ASN A 33 -8.80 -2.00 15.73
CA ASN A 33 -9.21 -0.78 16.42
C ASN A 33 -8.31 -0.51 17.64
N ALA A 34 -8.01 -1.52 18.44
CA ALA A 34 -7.08 -1.40 19.56
C ALA A 34 -5.66 -1.00 19.10
N ASN A 35 -5.20 -1.53 17.96
CA ASN A 35 -3.91 -1.15 17.37
C ASN A 35 -3.89 0.32 16.94
N MET A 36 -4.96 0.80 16.32
CA MET A 36 -5.07 2.21 15.91
C MET A 36 -5.11 3.14 17.13
N ASN A 37 -5.87 2.79 18.17
CA ASN A 37 -5.92 3.56 19.40
C ASN A 37 -4.54 3.65 20.07
N GLN A 38 -3.81 2.54 20.13
CA GLN A 38 -2.44 2.51 20.63
C GLN A 38 -1.50 3.39 19.80
N TYR A 39 -1.58 3.33 18.46
CA TYR A 39 -0.78 4.17 17.56
C TYR A 39 -1.10 5.66 17.74
N LEU A 40 -2.37 6.01 17.88
CA LEU A 40 -2.80 7.39 18.10
C LEU A 40 -2.54 7.88 19.55
N GLY A 41 -2.15 7.00 20.47
CA GLY A 41 -1.97 7.32 21.89
C GLY A 41 -3.27 7.59 22.64
N SER A 42 -4.40 7.14 22.09
CA SER A 42 -5.74 7.28 22.66
C SER A 42 -6.19 6.03 23.43
N ASP A 43 -5.25 5.16 23.81
CA ASP A 43 -5.55 4.03 24.70
C ASP A 43 -6.24 4.57 25.97
N GLU A 44 -7.44 4.07 26.26
CA GLU A 44 -8.14 4.38 27.50
C GLU A 44 -7.24 3.99 28.66
N ILE A 45 -6.67 5.00 29.28
CA ILE A 45 -6.01 4.84 30.56
C ILE A 45 -7.16 4.57 31.52
N ASP A 46 -7.17 3.36 32.07
CA ASP A 46 -8.16 2.84 33.00
C ASP A 46 -8.65 3.97 33.94
N GLY A 47 -9.89 4.44 33.67
CA GLY A 47 -10.46 5.69 34.20
C GLY A 47 -10.76 5.66 35.71
N SER A 48 -9.94 5.01 36.51
CA SER A 48 -9.95 5.08 37.97
C SER A 48 -9.43 6.46 38.42
N THR A 49 -10.17 7.32 38.30
CA THR A 49 -10.65 8.68 38.65
C THR A 49 -9.81 9.60 39.56
N GLU A 50 -8.71 9.22 40.16
CA GLU A 50 -7.95 10.13 41.07
C GLU A 50 -6.43 10.10 40.85
N ARG A 51 -5.93 9.44 39.81
CA ARG A 51 -4.49 9.31 39.57
C ARG A 51 -4.10 10.10 38.33
N ALA A 52 -3.05 10.90 38.46
CA ALA A 52 -2.43 11.50 37.28
C ALA A 52 -1.97 10.43 36.34
N THR A 53 -2.39 10.56 35.09
CA THR A 53 -2.07 9.61 34.02
C THR A 53 -1.33 10.34 32.90
N THR A 54 -0.36 9.66 32.32
CA THR A 54 0.39 10.21 31.18
C THR A 54 0.65 9.11 30.16
N VAL A 55 0.69 9.47 28.90
CA VAL A 55 1.00 8.58 27.77
C VAL A 55 2.29 9.06 27.12
N ARG A 56 3.32 8.19 27.12
CA ARG A 56 4.48 8.34 26.26
C ARG A 56 4.28 7.42 25.05
N ASN A 57 3.85 7.99 23.91
CA ASN A 57 3.50 7.21 22.73
C ASN A 57 4.75 6.75 21.96
N ILE A 58 5.38 5.68 22.45
CA ILE A 58 6.52 5.05 21.78
C ILE A 58 6.10 4.28 20.51
N THR A 59 4.84 3.84 20.46
CA THR A 59 4.32 3.11 19.29
C THR A 59 4.34 3.99 18.05
N TYR A 60 3.85 5.23 18.16
CA TYR A 60 3.90 6.20 17.07
C TYR A 60 5.34 6.47 16.62
N GLU A 61 6.22 6.78 17.56
CA GLU A 61 7.63 7.09 17.29
C GLU A 61 8.35 5.97 16.55
N LEU A 62 8.17 4.71 17.00
CA LEU A 62 8.84 3.57 16.41
C LEU A 62 8.26 3.21 15.03
N ILE A 63 6.95 3.23 14.86
CA ILE A 63 6.32 2.96 13.56
C ILE A 63 6.72 4.03 12.53
N GLU A 64 6.69 5.33 12.89
CA GLU A 64 7.10 6.40 11.96
C GLU A 64 8.58 6.27 11.55
N SER A 65 9.42 5.66 12.40
CA SER A 65 10.82 5.36 12.07
C SER A 65 10.98 4.23 11.04
N GLU A 66 9.97 3.39 10.85
CA GLU A 66 9.99 2.28 9.88
C GLU A 66 9.41 2.66 8.50
N ILE A 67 8.69 3.78 8.40
CA ILE A 67 8.01 4.20 7.17
C ILE A 67 9.02 4.42 6.05
N ASN A 68 8.82 3.71 4.94
CA ASN A 68 9.64 3.84 3.75
C ASN A 68 8.88 4.60 2.65
N ALA A 69 9.35 5.80 2.33
CA ALA A 69 8.79 6.64 1.29
C ALA A 69 9.03 6.10 -0.14
N GLU A 70 9.93 5.12 -0.30
CA GLU A 70 10.27 4.57 -1.61
C GLU A 70 9.10 3.81 -2.24
N ILE A 71 8.72 4.19 -3.45
CA ILE A 71 7.71 3.51 -4.26
C ILE A 71 8.43 2.59 -5.25
N PRO A 72 8.24 1.26 -5.16
CA PRO A 72 8.89 0.32 -6.05
C PRO A 72 8.60 0.62 -7.52
N THR A 73 9.65 0.66 -8.35
CA THR A 73 9.52 0.94 -9.79
C THR A 73 9.24 -0.36 -10.55
N PRO A 74 8.22 -0.41 -11.42
CA PRO A 74 7.91 -1.61 -12.17
C PRO A 74 9.00 -1.93 -13.19
N LYS A 75 9.35 -3.21 -13.29
CA LYS A 75 10.16 -3.80 -14.33
C LYS A 75 9.45 -5.04 -14.86
N VAL A 76 9.39 -5.17 -16.16
CA VAL A 76 8.64 -6.25 -16.82
C VAL A 76 9.54 -6.96 -17.82
N ASP A 77 9.65 -8.26 -17.66
CA ASP A 77 10.41 -9.13 -18.55
C ASP A 77 9.45 -10.13 -19.24
N ALA A 78 9.77 -10.54 -20.45
CA ALA A 78 9.03 -11.58 -21.13
C ALA A 78 9.36 -12.96 -20.52
N ALA A 79 8.33 -13.78 -20.25
CA ALA A 79 8.52 -15.13 -19.72
C ALA A 79 9.29 -16.04 -20.71
N PHE A 80 9.12 -15.81 -22.01
CA PHE A 80 9.84 -16.50 -23.09
C PHE A 80 10.37 -15.47 -24.07
N TYR A 81 11.60 -15.66 -24.53
CA TYR A 81 12.24 -14.72 -25.43
C TYR A 81 11.68 -14.83 -26.86
N THR A 82 11.00 -13.78 -27.30
CA THR A 82 10.79 -13.43 -28.72
C THR A 82 10.92 -11.91 -28.83
N GLN A 83 11.37 -11.42 -30.00
CA GLN A 83 11.53 -9.99 -30.21
C GLN A 83 10.22 -9.21 -29.96
N GLN A 84 9.07 -9.79 -30.35
CA GLN A 84 7.77 -9.19 -30.13
C GLN A 84 7.40 -9.14 -28.62
N ARG A 85 7.63 -10.22 -27.88
CA ARG A 85 7.36 -10.25 -26.44
C ARG A 85 8.24 -9.28 -25.65
N GLU A 86 9.50 -9.12 -26.05
CA GLU A 86 10.39 -8.11 -25.44
C GLU A 86 9.86 -6.70 -25.68
N LYS A 87 9.39 -6.40 -26.92
CA LYS A 87 8.73 -5.12 -27.23
C LYS A 87 7.48 -4.90 -26.39
N ASN A 88 6.66 -5.94 -26.26
CA ASN A 88 5.43 -5.92 -25.46
C ASN A 88 5.74 -5.75 -23.97
N ALA A 89 6.75 -6.43 -23.41
CA ALA A 89 7.19 -6.24 -22.02
C ALA A 89 7.57 -4.80 -21.74
N ARG A 90 8.33 -4.16 -22.64
CA ARG A 90 8.66 -2.74 -22.53
C ARG A 90 7.41 -1.83 -22.63
N ALA A 91 6.40 -2.21 -23.44
CA ALA A 91 5.15 -1.46 -23.51
C ALA A 91 4.37 -1.56 -22.19
N VAL A 92 4.34 -2.73 -21.54
CA VAL A 92 3.73 -2.92 -20.21
C VAL A 92 4.48 -2.13 -19.13
N GLU A 93 5.81 -2.14 -19.15
CA GLU A 93 6.64 -1.34 -18.22
C GLU A 93 6.36 0.16 -18.36
N ARG A 94 6.24 0.67 -19.59
CA ARG A 94 5.87 2.07 -19.85
C ARG A 94 4.45 2.38 -19.38
N LEU A 95 3.49 1.46 -19.61
CA LEU A 95 2.12 1.59 -19.14
C LEU A 95 2.07 1.73 -17.61
N THR A 96 2.66 0.78 -16.89
CA THR A 96 2.65 0.76 -15.42
C THR A 96 3.39 1.96 -14.83
N SER A 97 4.50 2.39 -15.44
CA SER A 97 5.23 3.59 -15.06
C SER A 97 4.42 4.88 -15.31
N ALA A 98 3.69 4.96 -16.43
CA ALA A 98 2.82 6.10 -16.72
C ALA A 98 1.66 6.18 -15.73
N ILE A 99 1.06 5.04 -15.37
CA ILE A 99 -0.03 4.96 -14.39
C ILE A 99 0.48 5.37 -13.01
N ARG A 100 1.68 4.92 -12.60
CA ARG A 100 2.30 5.33 -11.34
C ARG A 100 2.44 6.85 -11.22
N ARG A 101 2.77 7.54 -12.30
CA ARG A 101 2.87 9.02 -12.32
C ARG A 101 1.50 9.71 -12.34
N ARG A 102 0.49 9.09 -12.93
CA ARG A 102 -0.86 9.67 -13.04
C ARG A 102 -1.64 9.56 -11.74
N LEU A 103 -1.49 8.45 -11.05
CA LEU A 103 -2.18 8.19 -9.78
C LEU A 103 -1.37 8.74 -8.60
N PRO A 104 -2.01 9.12 -7.48
CA PRO A 104 -1.34 9.66 -6.30
C PRO A 104 -0.63 8.56 -5.49
N PHE A 105 0.34 7.88 -6.12
CA PHE A 105 1.03 6.76 -5.48
C PHE A 105 1.84 7.16 -4.24
N GLU A 106 2.26 8.42 -4.13
CA GLU A 106 2.95 8.91 -2.94
C GLU A 106 2.02 8.90 -1.72
N GLU A 107 0.79 9.42 -1.87
CA GLU A 107 -0.22 9.39 -0.81
C GLU A 107 -0.68 7.94 -0.51
N LEU A 108 -0.84 7.12 -1.56
CA LEU A 108 -1.20 5.72 -1.40
C LEU A 108 -0.10 4.96 -0.64
N ASN A 109 1.18 5.18 -0.97
CA ASN A 109 2.30 4.53 -0.30
C ASN A 109 2.43 4.96 1.16
N ASP A 110 2.26 6.24 1.45
CA ASP A 110 2.31 6.76 2.83
C ASP A 110 1.24 6.11 3.73
N ARG A 111 0.01 5.97 3.22
CA ARG A 111 -1.06 5.26 3.93
C ARG A 111 -0.88 3.73 3.94
N ASP A 112 -0.34 3.16 2.87
CA ASP A 112 -0.03 1.74 2.76
C ASP A 112 0.97 1.29 3.84
N GLU A 113 2.04 2.07 4.02
CA GLU A 113 3.03 1.84 5.07
C GLU A 113 2.37 1.83 6.46
N ARG A 114 1.63 2.87 6.82
CA ARG A 114 0.97 2.95 8.14
C ARG A 114 -0.05 1.84 8.34
N TYR A 115 -0.90 1.55 7.36
CA TYR A 115 -1.89 0.47 7.49
C TYR A 115 -1.20 -0.87 7.68
N THR A 116 -0.12 -1.12 6.94
CA THR A 116 0.61 -2.38 7.02
C THR A 116 1.22 -2.58 8.41
N TYR A 117 1.86 -1.57 8.99
CA TYR A 117 2.49 -1.72 10.31
C TYR A 117 1.48 -1.69 11.46
N VAL A 118 0.45 -0.85 11.38
CA VAL A 118 -0.57 -0.73 12.43
C VAL A 118 -1.54 -1.90 12.42
N PHE A 119 -2.03 -2.30 11.26
CA PHE A 119 -3.05 -3.37 11.16
C PHE A 119 -2.48 -4.75 10.84
N GLY A 120 -1.21 -4.82 10.44
CA GLY A 120 -0.57 -6.05 9.98
C GLY A 120 -0.72 -6.32 8.50
N ALA A 121 -1.57 -5.57 7.81
CA ALA A 121 -1.77 -5.64 6.36
C ALA A 121 -2.33 -4.33 5.80
N SER A 122 -2.23 -4.16 4.49
CA SER A 122 -2.95 -3.17 3.70
C SER A 122 -3.58 -3.83 2.48
N ILE A 123 -4.59 -3.19 1.89
CA ILE A 123 -5.38 -3.79 0.81
C ILE A 123 -5.50 -2.81 -0.33
N PHE A 124 -4.96 -3.19 -1.49
CA PHE A 124 -5.17 -2.47 -2.73
C PHE A 124 -6.37 -3.06 -3.47
N TYR A 125 -7.27 -2.20 -3.90
CA TYR A 125 -8.39 -2.51 -4.77
C TYR A 125 -8.23 -1.79 -6.09
N VAL A 126 -8.27 -2.52 -7.18
CA VAL A 126 -8.09 -2.00 -8.53
C VAL A 126 -9.44 -2.01 -9.25
N GLU A 127 -9.84 -0.86 -9.78
CA GLU A 127 -11.11 -0.71 -10.49
C GLU A 127 -10.87 0.00 -11.82
N TRP A 128 -11.60 -0.42 -12.86
CA TRP A 128 -11.62 0.28 -14.13
C TRP A 128 -12.63 1.41 -14.10
N ASP A 129 -12.21 2.60 -14.54
CA ASP A 129 -13.10 3.75 -14.71
C ASP A 129 -13.36 4.01 -16.18
N ASP A 130 -14.60 3.80 -16.61
CA ASP A 130 -15.02 4.02 -18.00
C ASP A 130 -14.99 5.51 -18.40
N ARG A 131 -15.08 6.45 -17.44
CA ARG A 131 -15.04 7.89 -17.72
C ARG A 131 -13.62 8.33 -18.08
N ASP A 132 -12.67 7.90 -17.27
CA ASP A 132 -11.24 8.22 -17.44
C ASP A 132 -10.55 7.23 -18.39
N ARG A 133 -11.25 6.18 -18.83
CA ARG A 133 -10.73 5.08 -19.66
C ARG A 133 -9.41 4.52 -19.10
N GLY A 134 -9.40 4.27 -17.83
CA GLY A 134 -8.19 3.85 -17.14
C GLY A 134 -8.46 3.25 -15.77
N VAL A 135 -7.41 2.77 -15.17
CA VAL A 135 -7.44 2.13 -13.87
C VAL A 135 -7.41 3.18 -12.76
N ARG A 136 -8.20 2.96 -11.71
CA ARG A 136 -8.10 3.58 -10.39
C ARG A 136 -7.60 2.56 -9.38
N VAL A 137 -6.71 3.00 -8.51
CA VAL A 137 -6.20 2.18 -7.40
C VAL A 137 -6.65 2.81 -6.10
N HIS A 138 -7.37 2.04 -5.31
CA HIS A 138 -7.85 2.44 -3.99
C HIS A 138 -7.10 1.66 -2.92
N LEU A 139 -6.65 2.35 -1.89
CA LEU A 139 -6.13 1.72 -0.70
C LEU A 139 -7.25 1.64 0.35
N LEU A 140 -7.59 0.42 0.73
CA LEU A 140 -8.63 0.14 1.71
C LEU A 140 -8.01 -0.19 3.07
N SER A 141 -8.69 0.27 4.12
CA SER A 141 -8.38 -0.22 5.46
C SER A 141 -8.73 -1.72 5.56
N PRO A 142 -7.88 -2.55 6.17
CA PRO A 142 -8.20 -3.96 6.40
C PRO A 142 -9.53 -4.18 7.14
N LYS A 143 -9.96 -3.21 7.95
CA LYS A 143 -11.28 -3.23 8.62
C LYS A 143 -12.47 -3.20 7.66
N SER A 144 -12.25 -2.69 6.45
CA SER A 144 -13.29 -2.60 5.40
C SER A 144 -13.30 -3.84 4.49
N PHE A 145 -12.40 -4.77 4.68
CA PHE A 145 -12.32 -6.01 3.91
C PHE A 145 -12.76 -7.18 4.77
N ILE A 146 -13.81 -7.84 4.34
CA ILE A 146 -14.41 -8.99 5.03
C ILE A 146 -14.15 -10.23 4.16
N PRO A 147 -13.13 -11.02 4.48
CA PRO A 147 -12.79 -12.21 3.71
C PRO A 147 -13.72 -13.39 4.02
N GLN A 148 -13.70 -14.38 3.14
CA GLN A 148 -14.25 -15.70 3.43
C GLN A 148 -13.55 -16.29 4.67
N PRO A 149 -14.30 -16.86 5.63
CA PRO A 149 -13.71 -17.47 6.83
C PRO A 149 -12.72 -18.59 6.52
N SER A 150 -11.69 -18.74 7.34
CA SER A 150 -10.70 -19.84 7.29
C SER A 150 -9.85 -19.90 6.02
N ILE A 151 -9.68 -18.79 5.31
CA ILE A 151 -8.83 -18.69 4.13
C ILE A 151 -7.53 -17.96 4.46
N THR A 152 -6.42 -18.43 3.88
CA THR A 152 -5.07 -17.90 4.10
C THR A 152 -4.50 -17.13 2.91
N SER A 153 -5.08 -17.31 1.71
CA SER A 153 -4.67 -16.69 0.46
C SER A 153 -5.86 -16.10 -0.30
N VAL A 154 -5.64 -15.02 -1.05
CA VAL A 154 -6.67 -14.40 -1.90
C VAL A 154 -7.04 -15.30 -3.07
N GLU A 155 -6.08 -16.07 -3.57
CA GLU A 155 -6.25 -16.99 -4.70
C GLU A 155 -7.25 -18.11 -4.39
N ASP A 156 -7.27 -18.55 -3.11
CA ASP A 156 -8.12 -19.65 -2.64
C ASP A 156 -9.54 -19.20 -2.23
N MET A 157 -9.84 -17.90 -2.30
CA MET A 157 -11.15 -17.39 -1.95
C MET A 157 -12.18 -17.68 -3.04
N ASP A 158 -13.37 -18.10 -2.61
CA ASP A 158 -14.56 -18.18 -3.46
C ASP A 158 -15.34 -16.87 -3.44
N TYR A 159 -15.28 -16.12 -2.32
CA TYR A 159 -15.93 -14.82 -2.19
C TYR A 159 -15.23 -13.92 -1.17
N CYS A 160 -15.41 -12.62 -1.33
CA CYS A 160 -15.01 -11.61 -0.35
C CYS A 160 -15.92 -10.39 -0.44
N PHE A 161 -15.93 -9.59 0.62
CA PHE A 161 -16.73 -8.37 0.68
C PHE A 161 -15.84 -7.16 0.96
N LEU A 162 -16.14 -6.06 0.25
CA LEU A 162 -15.61 -4.74 0.53
C LEU A 162 -16.73 -3.87 1.09
N ARG A 163 -16.48 -3.25 2.23
CA ARG A 163 -17.44 -2.35 2.88
C ARG A 163 -16.98 -0.91 2.67
N PHE A 164 -17.87 -0.10 2.13
CA PHE A 164 -17.65 1.33 1.94
C PHE A 164 -18.75 2.11 2.66
N VAL A 165 -18.42 3.33 3.06
CA VAL A 165 -19.39 4.30 3.52
C VAL A 165 -19.51 5.39 2.47
N THR A 166 -20.70 5.69 2.07
CA THR A 166 -21.04 6.69 1.04
C THR A 166 -22.23 7.52 1.48
N THR A 167 -22.56 8.57 0.75
CA THR A 167 -23.72 9.38 1.04
C THR A 167 -24.95 8.93 0.24
N ARG A 168 -26.14 9.21 0.76
CA ARG A 168 -27.40 8.94 0.04
C ARG A 168 -27.45 9.63 -1.31
N GLY A 169 -26.94 10.88 -1.39
CA GLY A 169 -26.88 11.65 -2.62
C GLY A 169 -25.98 11.01 -3.68
N GLU A 170 -24.84 10.46 -3.30
CA GLU A 170 -23.96 9.71 -4.20
C GLU A 170 -24.61 8.44 -4.73
N LEU A 171 -25.31 7.66 -3.85
CA LEU A 171 -26.04 6.47 -4.28
C LEU A 171 -27.14 6.80 -5.28
N MET A 172 -27.90 7.86 -5.02
CA MET A 172 -28.95 8.33 -5.95
C MET A 172 -28.36 8.68 -7.32
N THR A 173 -27.24 9.39 -7.32
CA THR A 173 -26.57 9.81 -8.57
C THR A 173 -25.93 8.65 -9.32
N LYS A 174 -25.23 7.77 -8.60
CA LYS A 174 -24.47 6.66 -9.21
C LYS A 174 -25.38 5.54 -9.74
N TYR A 175 -26.45 5.21 -9.00
CA TYR A 175 -27.34 4.08 -9.32
C TYR A 175 -28.72 4.51 -9.79
N GLY A 176 -29.01 5.80 -9.88
CA GLY A 176 -30.30 6.33 -10.34
C GLY A 176 -31.46 6.00 -9.41
N LEU A 177 -31.22 5.99 -8.09
CA LEU A 177 -32.21 5.60 -7.09
C LEU A 177 -33.16 6.75 -6.75
N THR A 178 -34.39 6.39 -6.37
CA THR A 178 -35.38 7.32 -5.81
C THR A 178 -35.20 7.45 -4.29
N GLU A 179 -35.68 8.54 -3.68
CA GLU A 179 -35.65 8.72 -2.23
C GLU A 179 -36.25 7.55 -1.43
N LYS A 180 -37.31 6.93 -1.98
CA LYS A 180 -37.98 5.77 -1.36
C LYS A 180 -37.06 4.53 -1.37
N GLU A 181 -36.30 4.32 -2.43
CA GLU A 181 -35.37 3.20 -2.55
C GLU A 181 -34.16 3.42 -1.63
N VAL A 182 -33.63 4.64 -1.56
CA VAL A 182 -32.54 4.98 -0.63
C VAL A 182 -32.94 4.79 0.84
N GLY A 183 -34.23 4.94 1.17
CA GLY A 183 -34.75 4.62 2.51
C GLY A 183 -34.66 3.14 2.90
N LEU A 184 -34.40 2.23 1.95
CA LEU A 184 -34.18 0.79 2.19
C LEU A 184 -32.70 0.45 2.38
N CYS A 185 -31.81 1.42 2.17
CA CYS A 185 -30.39 1.23 2.38
C CYS A 185 -30.07 1.17 3.89
N GLU A 186 -29.00 0.49 4.21
CA GLU A 186 -28.48 0.40 5.57
C GLU A 186 -27.79 1.71 5.95
N CYS A 187 -28.30 2.38 7.00
CA CYS A 187 -27.63 3.54 7.58
C CYS A 187 -26.48 3.08 8.46
N GLU A 188 -25.31 3.65 8.24
CA GLU A 188 -24.14 3.39 9.06
C GLU A 188 -23.77 4.64 9.85
N PHE A 189 -23.76 4.53 11.18
CA PHE A 189 -23.18 5.52 12.05
C PHE A 189 -21.68 5.20 12.19
N LEU A 190 -20.84 6.03 11.60
CA LEU A 190 -19.41 6.02 11.89
C LEU A 190 -19.23 6.59 13.29
N GLN A 191 -18.80 5.76 14.23
CA GLN A 191 -18.58 6.14 15.63
C GLN A 191 -17.61 7.31 15.83
N ASN A 192 -16.85 7.67 14.79
CA ASN A 192 -15.80 8.71 14.83
C ASN A 192 -16.00 9.85 13.82
N LEU A 193 -17.09 9.86 13.06
CA LEU A 193 -17.46 11.00 12.21
C LEU A 193 -18.79 11.55 12.70
N ASP A 194 -18.78 12.83 13.04
CA ASP A 194 -20.02 13.58 13.17
C ASP A 194 -20.71 13.57 11.83
N ASP A 195 -21.74 12.73 11.69
CA ASP A 195 -22.68 12.79 10.58
C ASP A 195 -23.93 13.57 11.04
N PRO A 196 -23.88 14.93 11.05
CA PRO A 196 -24.98 15.75 11.54
C PRO A 196 -26.22 15.66 10.67
N LEU A 197 -26.08 15.12 9.45
CA LEU A 197 -27.19 14.99 8.50
C LEU A 197 -27.79 13.57 8.48
N GLY A 198 -27.15 12.59 9.09
CA GLY A 198 -27.59 11.20 9.05
C GLY A 198 -27.63 10.62 7.63
N ASP A 199 -26.70 11.06 6.78
CA ASP A 199 -26.70 10.79 5.34
C ASP A 199 -25.75 9.64 4.95
N ALA A 200 -25.00 9.11 5.93
CA ALA A 200 -24.06 8.01 5.72
C ALA A 200 -24.79 6.66 5.53
N VAL A 201 -24.38 5.94 4.52
CA VAL A 201 -24.95 4.65 4.12
C VAL A 201 -23.85 3.64 3.87
N ALA A 202 -24.01 2.42 4.39
CA ALA A 202 -23.13 1.30 4.12
C ALA A 202 -23.37 0.75 2.71
N LEU A 203 -22.29 0.63 1.94
CA LEU A 203 -22.27 -0.01 0.64
C LEU A 203 -21.40 -1.26 0.71
N VAL A 204 -21.97 -2.42 0.42
CA VAL A 204 -21.25 -3.68 0.41
C VAL A 204 -21.06 -4.14 -1.03
N VAL A 205 -19.80 -4.38 -1.39
CA VAL A 205 -19.40 -4.92 -2.69
C VAL A 205 -18.92 -6.35 -2.48
N ALA A 206 -19.66 -7.32 -2.99
CA ALA A 206 -19.28 -8.72 -3.00
C ALA A 206 -18.55 -9.05 -4.31
N PHE A 207 -17.37 -9.63 -4.22
CA PHE A 207 -16.72 -10.36 -5.30
C PHE A 207 -16.86 -11.84 -5.03
N TYR A 208 -17.17 -12.63 -6.06
CA TYR A 208 -17.36 -14.07 -5.94
C TYR A 208 -16.91 -14.79 -7.20
N LYS A 209 -16.51 -16.06 -7.08
CA LYS A 209 -16.23 -16.94 -8.21
C LYS A 209 -17.44 -17.82 -8.49
N ASP A 210 -17.78 -17.98 -9.75
CA ASP A 210 -18.80 -18.95 -10.20
C ASP A 210 -18.18 -20.36 -10.36
N GLU A 211 -19.01 -21.36 -10.68
CA GLU A 211 -18.56 -22.73 -10.91
C GLU A 211 -17.52 -22.85 -12.03
N GLY A 212 -17.45 -21.88 -12.93
CA GLY A 212 -16.46 -21.78 -14.01
C GLY A 212 -15.19 -21.00 -13.64
N GLY A 213 -15.07 -20.52 -12.38
CA GLY A 213 -13.95 -19.71 -11.92
C GLY A 213 -14.02 -18.24 -12.34
N ARG A 214 -15.12 -17.79 -12.99
CA ARG A 214 -15.29 -16.40 -13.41
C ARG A 214 -15.64 -15.51 -12.22
N VAL A 215 -15.06 -14.31 -12.20
CA VAL A 215 -15.27 -13.35 -11.13
C VAL A 215 -16.55 -12.55 -11.36
N GLY A 216 -17.48 -12.64 -10.43
CA GLY A 216 -18.70 -11.81 -10.38
C GLY A 216 -18.57 -10.66 -9.38
N LYS A 217 -19.34 -9.59 -9.60
CA LYS A 217 -19.45 -8.42 -8.70
C LYS A 217 -20.91 -8.19 -8.37
N PHE A 218 -21.26 -8.23 -7.09
CA PHE A 218 -22.60 -7.93 -6.61
C PHE A 218 -22.54 -6.78 -5.59
N VAL A 219 -23.34 -5.75 -5.77
CA VAL A 219 -23.33 -4.57 -4.90
C VAL A 219 -24.69 -4.40 -4.26
N PHE A 220 -24.72 -4.25 -2.95
CA PHE A 220 -25.97 -4.09 -2.20
C PHE A 220 -25.79 -3.14 -1.00
N SER A 221 -26.91 -2.63 -0.51
CA SER A 221 -27.01 -1.87 0.74
C SER A 221 -28.33 -2.21 1.42
N GLY A 222 -28.28 -2.76 2.62
CA GLY A 222 -29.45 -3.22 3.35
C GLY A 222 -30.30 -4.20 2.54
N GLU A 223 -31.54 -3.83 2.24
CA GLU A 223 -32.50 -4.65 1.47
C GLU A 223 -32.46 -4.37 -0.05
N LEU A 224 -31.52 -3.55 -0.51
CA LEU A 224 -31.48 -3.10 -1.89
C LEU A 224 -30.26 -3.67 -2.64
N ALA A 225 -30.51 -4.43 -3.71
CA ALA A 225 -29.50 -4.81 -4.68
C ALA A 225 -29.26 -3.66 -5.66
N LEU A 226 -28.03 -3.17 -5.77
CA LEU A 226 -27.67 -2.01 -6.58
C LEU A 226 -27.09 -2.39 -7.93
N LEU A 227 -26.28 -3.45 -7.95
CA LEU A 227 -25.60 -3.92 -9.14
C LEU A 227 -25.43 -5.43 -9.08
N ASP A 228 -25.69 -6.12 -10.18
CA ASP A 228 -25.45 -7.56 -10.36
C ASP A 228 -24.70 -7.78 -11.67
N LEU A 229 -23.42 -8.12 -11.58
CA LEU A 229 -22.53 -8.41 -12.68
C LEU A 229 -21.99 -9.82 -12.52
N PRO A 230 -22.62 -10.85 -13.10
CA PRO A 230 -22.15 -12.23 -12.98
C PRO A 230 -20.76 -12.47 -13.55
N ASN A 231 -20.33 -11.64 -14.47
CA ASN A 231 -18.98 -11.61 -15.00
C ASN A 231 -18.43 -10.18 -14.94
N TYR A 232 -17.58 -9.90 -13.95
CA TYR A 232 -17.07 -8.54 -13.71
C TYR A 232 -16.15 -8.06 -14.83
N TYR A 233 -15.30 -8.91 -15.36
CA TYR A 233 -14.33 -8.55 -16.39
C TYR A 233 -14.92 -8.59 -17.80
N HIS A 234 -16.15 -9.07 -17.95
CA HIS A 234 -16.76 -9.22 -19.25
C HIS A 234 -17.40 -7.91 -19.71
N ARG A 235 -17.15 -7.53 -20.97
CA ARG A 235 -17.81 -6.37 -21.53
C ARG A 235 -19.23 -6.68 -21.94
N LYS A 236 -20.14 -5.81 -21.50
CA LYS A 236 -21.55 -5.83 -21.91
C LYS A 236 -21.70 -4.95 -23.14
N ARG A 237 -22.08 -5.54 -24.26
CA ARG A 237 -22.45 -4.79 -25.44
C ARG A 237 -23.95 -4.55 -25.45
N ARG A 238 -24.35 -3.29 -25.52
CA ARG A 238 -25.76 -2.92 -25.65
C ARG A 238 -26.13 -2.96 -27.12
N VAL A 239 -26.96 -3.95 -27.52
CA VAL A 239 -27.37 -4.12 -28.89
C VAL A 239 -28.89 -3.99 -29.02
N CYS A 240 -29.33 -3.43 -30.13
CA CYS A 240 -30.73 -3.34 -30.44
C CYS A 240 -31.28 -4.72 -30.85
N LYS A 241 -32.26 -5.26 -30.16
CA LYS A 241 -32.93 -6.53 -30.48
C LYS A 241 -33.55 -6.56 -31.87
N ARG A 242 -33.93 -5.38 -32.39
CA ARG A 242 -34.61 -5.28 -33.70
C ARG A 242 -33.64 -5.38 -34.88
N CYS A 243 -32.49 -4.71 -34.80
CA CYS A 243 -31.52 -4.67 -35.91
C CYS A 243 -30.20 -5.37 -35.64
N GLY A 244 -29.96 -5.85 -34.41
CA GLY A 244 -28.72 -6.52 -34.00
C GLY A 244 -27.50 -5.60 -33.95
N LYS A 245 -27.67 -4.28 -34.19
CA LYS A 245 -26.58 -3.32 -34.16
C LYS A 245 -26.35 -2.78 -32.76
N ASP A 246 -25.14 -2.33 -32.51
CA ASP A 246 -24.81 -1.59 -31.30
C ASP A 246 -25.74 -0.40 -31.09
N GLU A 247 -26.09 -0.08 -29.82
CA GLU A 247 -26.98 1.04 -29.48
C GLU A 247 -26.49 2.35 -30.09
N SER A 248 -25.18 2.58 -30.11
CA SER A 248 -24.54 3.79 -30.65
C SER A 248 -24.69 3.95 -32.18
N VAL A 249 -24.92 2.85 -32.89
CA VAL A 249 -25.02 2.80 -34.37
C VAL A 249 -26.43 2.39 -34.82
N CYS A 250 -27.35 2.22 -33.86
CA CYS A 250 -28.72 1.82 -34.14
C CYS A 250 -29.50 2.97 -34.76
N SER A 251 -30.14 2.72 -35.93
CA SER A 251 -30.98 3.67 -36.65
C SER A 251 -32.50 3.40 -36.48
N CYS A 252 -32.90 2.56 -35.52
CA CYS A 252 -34.30 2.29 -35.26
C CYS A 252 -34.97 3.46 -34.53
N GLU A 253 -36.19 3.83 -34.94
CA GLU A 253 -36.95 4.93 -34.29
C GLU A 253 -37.23 4.68 -32.79
N THR A 254 -37.37 3.41 -32.39
CA THR A 254 -37.47 2.98 -30.98
C THR A 254 -36.57 1.78 -30.78
N PRO A 255 -35.30 1.97 -30.34
CA PRO A 255 -34.40 0.88 -30.11
C PRO A 255 -34.82 0.05 -28.90
N ASP A 256 -35.06 -1.25 -29.10
CA ASP A 256 -35.26 -2.22 -28.02
C ASP A 256 -33.89 -2.75 -27.61
N VAL A 257 -33.22 -2.08 -26.67
CA VAL A 257 -31.84 -2.35 -26.28
C VAL A 257 -31.79 -3.51 -25.30
N THR A 258 -30.98 -4.52 -25.62
CA THR A 258 -30.63 -5.61 -24.72
C THR A 258 -29.12 -5.63 -24.51
N THR A 259 -28.70 -6.08 -23.35
CA THR A 259 -27.29 -6.30 -23.06
C THR A 259 -26.94 -7.74 -23.43
N LEU A 260 -25.99 -7.92 -24.32
CA LEU A 260 -25.40 -9.23 -24.65
C LEU A 260 -24.07 -9.38 -23.95
N ASP A 261 -23.90 -10.48 -23.23
CA ASP A 261 -22.60 -10.93 -22.80
C ASP A 261 -21.95 -11.60 -24.00
N LEU A 262 -20.84 -11.03 -24.48
CA LEU A 262 -20.11 -11.56 -25.60
C LEU A 262 -18.93 -12.38 -25.07
N ASP A 263 -18.87 -13.65 -25.42
CA ASP A 263 -17.76 -14.53 -25.05
C ASP A 263 -16.56 -14.35 -25.98
N THR A 264 -16.77 -13.76 -27.16
CA THR A 264 -15.74 -13.58 -28.21
C THR A 264 -15.80 -12.19 -28.82
N GLU A 265 -14.68 -11.74 -29.34
CA GLU A 265 -14.56 -10.51 -30.12
C GLU A 265 -13.89 -10.75 -31.47
N TRP A 266 -14.25 -9.93 -32.48
CA TRP A 266 -13.63 -9.93 -33.79
C TRP A 266 -12.52 -8.92 -33.88
N VAL A 267 -11.29 -9.39 -34.06
CA VAL A 267 -10.12 -8.51 -34.19
C VAL A 267 -9.51 -8.65 -35.58
N SER A 268 -9.11 -7.51 -36.16
CA SER A 268 -8.32 -7.49 -37.41
C SER A 268 -6.83 -7.59 -37.04
N LEU A 269 -6.17 -8.62 -37.55
CA LEU A 269 -4.73 -8.81 -37.40
C LEU A 269 -3.99 -7.86 -38.38
N GLU A 270 -2.68 -7.71 -38.18
CA GLU A 270 -1.81 -6.87 -39.04
C GLU A 270 -1.83 -7.33 -40.52
N ASP A 271 -2.06 -8.60 -40.80
CA ASP A 271 -2.19 -9.17 -42.14
C ASP A 271 -3.57 -8.92 -42.80
N GLY A 272 -4.44 -8.15 -42.15
CA GLY A 272 -5.79 -7.81 -42.62
C GLY A 272 -6.83 -8.92 -42.44
N ARG A 273 -6.49 -10.09 -41.91
CA ARG A 273 -7.46 -11.12 -41.58
C ARG A 273 -8.25 -10.76 -40.34
N ARG A 274 -9.54 -11.05 -40.37
CA ARG A 274 -10.40 -10.98 -39.18
C ARG A 274 -10.46 -12.34 -38.52
N VAL A 275 -10.15 -12.38 -37.24
CA VAL A 275 -10.19 -13.58 -36.43
C VAL A 275 -11.10 -13.35 -35.22
N GLU A 276 -11.78 -14.41 -34.82
CA GLU A 276 -12.57 -14.44 -33.60
C GLU A 276 -11.68 -14.89 -32.44
N ILE A 277 -11.66 -14.11 -31.38
CA ILE A 277 -10.80 -14.31 -30.23
C ILE A 277 -11.66 -14.30 -28.96
N PRO A 278 -11.46 -15.22 -28.00
CA PRO A 278 -12.13 -15.14 -26.72
C PRO A 278 -11.74 -13.84 -26.00
N TYR A 279 -12.69 -13.21 -25.31
CA TYR A 279 -12.39 -12.08 -24.45
C TYR A 279 -11.38 -12.49 -23.39
N TYR A 280 -10.49 -11.56 -23.03
CA TYR A 280 -9.59 -11.76 -21.93
C TYR A 280 -10.35 -11.57 -20.61
N VAL A 281 -10.42 -12.62 -19.80
CA VAL A 281 -11.11 -12.65 -18.51
C VAL A 281 -10.12 -13.15 -17.45
N PRO A 282 -9.61 -12.27 -16.58
CA PRO A 282 -8.82 -12.68 -15.43
C PRO A 282 -9.63 -13.55 -14.47
N ASP A 283 -8.99 -14.54 -13.86
CA ASP A 283 -9.55 -15.45 -12.86
C ASP A 283 -9.34 -14.96 -11.41
N SER A 284 -8.66 -13.83 -11.25
CA SER A 284 -8.29 -13.25 -9.96
C SER A 284 -9.22 -12.12 -9.53
N PHE A 285 -9.45 -12.01 -8.23
CA PHE A 285 -10.12 -10.84 -7.67
C PHE A 285 -9.31 -9.56 -7.90
N PRO A 286 -9.96 -8.40 -8.06
CA PRO A 286 -9.28 -7.11 -8.26
C PRO A 286 -8.69 -6.56 -6.95
N ILE A 287 -8.08 -7.42 -6.13
CA ILE A 287 -7.66 -7.14 -4.76
C ILE A 287 -6.27 -7.71 -4.52
N ILE A 288 -5.38 -6.89 -3.95
CA ILE A 288 -4.05 -7.32 -3.50
C ILE A 288 -3.93 -7.04 -2.01
N ILE A 289 -3.46 -8.02 -1.25
CA ILE A 289 -3.16 -7.88 0.18
C ILE A 289 -1.64 -7.82 0.34
N ARG A 290 -1.16 -6.73 0.91
CA ARG A 290 0.22 -6.62 1.40
C ARG A 290 0.23 -7.02 2.87
N LYS A 291 1.02 -8.02 3.22
CA LYS A 291 1.22 -8.47 4.61
C LYS A 291 2.46 -7.80 5.21
N ASN A 292 2.43 -7.42 6.48
CA ASN A 292 3.61 -6.91 7.20
C ASN A 292 4.63 -8.04 7.44
N THR A 293 4.18 -9.06 8.13
CA THR A 293 4.98 -10.27 8.40
C THR A 293 4.10 -11.48 8.14
N ILE A 294 4.71 -12.56 7.63
CA ILE A 294 3.98 -13.81 7.44
C ILE A 294 3.82 -14.44 8.83
N GLY A 295 2.58 -14.58 9.27
CA GLY A 295 2.20 -15.34 10.46
C GLY A 295 1.83 -16.78 10.10
N ASP A 296 1.39 -17.53 11.11
CA ASP A 296 0.93 -18.91 10.97
C ASP A 296 -0.48 -18.89 10.35
N ASP A 297 -0.60 -19.40 9.11
CA ASP A 297 -1.86 -19.61 8.37
C ASP A 297 -2.91 -18.47 8.44
N GLU A 298 -2.46 -17.22 8.55
CA GLU A 298 -3.34 -16.05 8.60
C GLU A 298 -3.36 -15.32 7.26
N LEU A 299 -4.55 -14.85 6.87
CA LEU A 299 -4.73 -14.01 5.68
C LEU A 299 -4.01 -12.67 5.82
N PHE A 300 -4.06 -12.06 7.01
CA PHE A 300 -3.34 -10.84 7.36
C PHE A 300 -2.06 -11.17 8.11
N GLY A 301 -1.06 -10.29 8.02
CA GLY A 301 0.17 -10.42 8.78
C GLY A 301 0.04 -9.90 10.21
N GLY A 302 1.09 -10.11 11.02
CA GLY A 302 1.14 -9.61 12.40
C GLY A 302 1.38 -8.09 12.45
N SER A 303 0.67 -7.39 13.34
CA SER A 303 0.83 -5.96 13.61
C SER A 303 2.07 -5.67 14.46
N ASP A 304 2.77 -4.57 14.16
CA ASP A 304 3.89 -4.12 14.99
C ASP A 304 3.40 -3.46 16.29
N CYS A 305 2.20 -2.85 16.29
CA CYS A 305 1.55 -2.36 17.51
C CYS A 305 1.34 -3.50 18.52
N GLU A 306 0.88 -4.66 18.08
CA GLU A 306 0.65 -5.82 18.95
C GLU A 306 1.95 -6.34 19.55
N LYS A 307 3.04 -6.36 18.78
CA LYS A 307 4.35 -6.84 19.23
C LYS A 307 4.93 -6.02 20.38
N ILE A 308 4.70 -4.71 20.38
CA ILE A 308 5.24 -3.77 21.40
C ILE A 308 4.20 -3.30 22.42
N ARG A 309 2.95 -3.79 22.33
CA ARG A 309 1.87 -3.43 23.27
C ARG A 309 2.24 -3.62 24.74
N PRO A 310 2.88 -4.73 25.16
CA PRO A 310 3.29 -4.90 26.56
C PRO A 310 4.25 -3.81 27.04
N GLN A 311 5.20 -3.39 26.18
CA GLN A 311 6.16 -2.32 26.50
C GLN A 311 5.47 -0.98 26.57
N GLN A 312 4.58 -0.65 25.60
CA GLN A 312 3.80 0.59 25.62
C GLN A 312 2.98 0.73 26.89
N GLN A 313 2.25 -0.31 27.28
CA GLN A 313 1.43 -0.30 28.51
C GLN A 313 2.28 -0.17 29.76
N SER A 314 3.44 -0.82 29.80
CA SER A 314 4.36 -0.74 30.94
C SER A 314 4.97 0.64 31.08
N ILE A 315 5.39 1.27 29.96
CA ILE A 315 5.90 2.66 29.95
C ILE A 315 4.84 3.61 30.44
N ASN A 316 3.60 3.53 29.98
CA ASN A 316 2.51 4.39 30.42
C ASN A 316 2.28 4.29 31.95
N LYS A 317 2.40 3.08 32.53
CA LYS A 317 2.31 2.87 33.99
C LYS A 317 3.49 3.49 34.72
N VAL A 318 4.71 3.35 34.20
CA VAL A 318 5.92 3.93 34.82
C VAL A 318 5.87 5.45 34.77
N GLU A 319 5.57 6.04 33.61
CA GLU A 319 5.44 7.49 33.43
C GLU A 319 4.33 8.09 34.32
N SER A 320 3.19 7.42 34.43
CA SER A 320 2.11 7.82 35.34
C SER A 320 2.54 7.76 36.80
N ARG A 321 3.35 6.76 37.19
CA ARG A 321 3.94 6.65 38.53
C ARG A 321 4.93 7.78 38.80
N ILE A 322 5.78 8.13 37.83
CA ILE A 322 6.70 9.26 37.90
C ILE A 322 5.91 10.56 38.14
N LEU A 323 4.89 10.83 37.32
CA LEU A 323 4.04 12.00 37.44
C LEU A 323 3.36 12.08 38.82
N GLN A 324 2.82 10.96 39.31
CA GLN A 324 2.21 10.87 40.64
C GLN A 324 3.22 11.18 41.76
N LYS A 325 4.45 10.64 41.66
CA LYS A 325 5.52 10.93 42.61
C LYS A 325 5.87 12.41 42.61
N LEU A 326 6.02 13.02 41.44
CA LEU A 326 6.34 14.45 41.28
C LEU A 326 5.22 15.37 41.81
N LEU A 327 3.95 15.03 41.57
CA LEU A 327 2.82 15.80 42.09
C LEU A 327 2.70 15.74 43.62
N ARG A 328 3.20 14.66 44.23
CA ARG A 328 3.26 14.52 45.69
C ARG A 328 4.56 15.03 46.28
N ALA A 329 5.54 15.35 45.43
CA ALA A 329 6.81 15.91 45.87
C ALA A 329 6.61 17.29 46.48
N GLY A 330 7.32 17.57 47.54
CA GLY A 330 7.30 18.85 48.16
C GLY A 330 7.88 18.83 49.56
N VAL A 331 8.01 20.00 50.12
CA VAL A 331 8.42 20.14 51.52
C VAL A 331 7.18 20.40 52.37
N THR A 332 6.87 19.44 53.23
CA THR A 332 5.76 19.57 54.18
C THR A 332 6.32 20.14 55.47
N PRO A 333 5.92 21.36 55.88
CA PRO A 333 6.35 21.92 57.14
C PRO A 333 5.70 21.16 58.30
N ILE A 334 6.51 20.71 59.24
CA ILE A 334 6.05 20.14 60.51
C ILE A 334 6.00 21.31 61.50
N ILE A 335 4.79 21.59 61.99
CA ILE A 335 4.54 22.72 62.88
C ILE A 335 3.85 22.21 64.12
N PRO A 336 4.15 22.79 65.32
CA PRO A 336 3.45 22.47 66.55
C PRO A 336 1.95 22.71 66.46
N GLU A 337 1.18 21.89 67.16
CA GLU A 337 -0.27 22.02 67.22
C GLU A 337 -0.69 23.38 67.75
N GLY A 338 -1.63 24.06 67.08
CA GLY A 338 -2.11 25.34 67.45
C GLY A 338 -1.30 26.55 66.93
N THR A 339 -0.30 26.30 66.07
CA THR A 339 0.45 27.38 65.40
C THR A 339 -0.39 27.97 64.26
N ALA A 340 -0.46 29.33 64.22
CA ALA A 340 -1.21 30.01 63.16
C ALA A 340 -0.36 30.14 61.87
N ILE A 341 -0.86 29.57 60.77
CA ILE A 341 -0.29 29.78 59.44
C ILE A 341 -0.98 30.97 58.79
N VAL A 342 -0.22 31.95 58.37
CA VAL A 342 -0.73 33.11 57.62
C VAL A 342 -0.49 32.85 56.16
N PRO A 343 -1.54 32.65 55.36
CA PRO A 343 -1.37 32.49 53.91
C PRO A 343 -0.84 33.82 53.35
N THR A 344 0.25 33.74 52.58
CA THR A 344 0.81 34.87 51.85
C THR A 344 0.53 34.68 50.37
N ASN A 345 0.07 35.72 49.69
CA ASN A 345 -0.13 35.71 48.24
C ASN A 345 1.18 35.86 47.45
N THR A 346 2.32 35.73 48.11
CA THR A 346 3.63 35.86 47.48
C THR A 346 4.22 34.51 47.18
N ILE A 347 4.93 34.42 46.04
CA ILE A 347 5.61 33.21 45.51
C ILE A 347 6.70 32.70 46.48
N PHE A 348 7.09 33.47 47.49
CA PHE A 348 8.23 33.22 48.39
C PHE A 348 7.83 32.74 49.79
N GLY A 349 6.92 31.79 49.88
CA GLY A 349 6.72 31.02 51.11
C GLY A 349 5.63 31.54 52.04
N GLN A 350 5.27 30.66 52.98
CA GLN A 350 4.27 30.97 54.02
C GLN A 350 4.95 31.57 55.22
N VAL A 351 4.31 32.58 55.83
CA VAL A 351 4.76 33.16 57.12
C VAL A 351 4.11 32.37 58.26
N ILE A 352 4.93 31.74 59.07
CA ILE A 352 4.49 30.97 60.23
C ILE A 352 4.65 31.90 61.45
N LYS A 353 3.56 32.16 62.20
CA LYS A 353 3.60 32.88 63.47
C LYS A 353 3.68 31.88 64.61
N THR A 354 4.74 31.94 65.39
CA THR A 354 4.96 31.09 66.56
C THR A 354 4.41 31.79 67.84
N ARG A 355 4.08 30.99 68.85
CA ARG A 355 3.73 31.52 70.15
C ARG A 355 4.98 31.96 70.88
N PRO A 356 4.91 33.04 71.73
CA PRO A 356 6.04 33.40 72.54
C PRO A 356 6.48 32.27 73.45
N GLY A 357 7.76 31.84 73.37
CA GLY A 357 8.33 30.75 74.14
C GLY A 357 8.47 29.38 73.41
N GLU A 358 8.02 29.24 72.17
CA GLU A 358 8.28 28.06 71.42
C GLU A 358 9.71 28.06 70.85
N SER A 359 10.42 26.93 71.00
CA SER A 359 11.77 26.78 70.41
C SER A 359 11.70 26.59 68.91
N MET A 360 12.66 27.14 68.19
CA MET A 360 12.83 26.85 66.70
C MET A 360 13.06 25.39 66.39
N ASP A 361 13.53 24.60 67.38
CA ASP A 361 13.75 23.16 67.23
C ASP A 361 12.45 22.36 67.11
N SER A 362 11.31 22.97 67.46
CA SER A 362 9.98 22.36 67.34
C SER A 362 9.44 22.41 65.92
N PHE A 363 10.11 23.14 65.04
CA PHE A 363 9.76 23.25 63.62
C PHE A 363 10.66 22.35 62.80
N GLY A 364 10.06 21.54 61.98
CA GLY A 364 10.78 20.66 61.08
C GLY A 364 10.26 20.82 59.65
N LYS A 365 11.00 20.28 58.75
CA LYS A 365 10.54 20.07 57.38
C LYS A 365 10.68 18.63 57.04
N LEU A 366 9.64 18.05 56.48
CA LEU A 366 9.66 16.73 55.84
C LEU A 366 9.81 16.97 54.33
N ASP A 367 10.98 16.62 53.82
CA ASP A 367 11.22 16.63 52.39
C ASP A 367 10.73 15.29 51.83
N THR A 368 9.71 15.35 51.01
CA THR A 368 9.09 14.22 50.35
C THR A 368 9.48 14.14 48.89
N THR A 369 10.57 14.78 48.49
CA THR A 369 11.08 14.68 47.12
C THR A 369 11.47 13.24 46.82
N PRO A 370 10.77 12.55 45.90
CA PRO A 370 11.04 11.18 45.61
C PRO A 370 12.28 11.01 44.72
N ASP A 371 12.98 9.92 44.91
CA ASP A 371 13.95 9.47 43.91
C ASP A 371 13.15 8.81 42.77
N ILE A 372 13.29 9.33 41.55
CA ILE A 372 12.66 8.84 40.32
C ILE A 372 13.66 8.21 39.36
N SER A 373 14.95 8.13 39.74
CA SER A 373 16.02 7.65 38.85
C SER A 373 15.78 6.23 38.33
N GLN A 374 15.36 5.34 39.25
CA GLN A 374 15.05 3.95 38.87
C GLN A 374 13.82 3.84 37.95
N ASP A 375 12.83 4.71 38.12
CA ASP A 375 11.65 4.72 37.24
C ASP A 375 12.03 5.17 35.82
N ILE A 376 12.92 6.18 35.70
CA ILE A 376 13.43 6.64 34.41
C ILE A 376 14.24 5.56 33.73
N GLU A 377 15.18 4.93 34.45
CA GLU A 377 15.98 3.80 33.93
C GLU A 377 15.09 2.64 33.44
N GLU A 378 14.00 2.34 34.16
CA GLU A 378 13.06 1.31 33.74
C GLU A 378 12.28 1.71 32.49
N ALA A 379 11.85 2.98 32.37
CA ALA A 379 11.18 3.47 31.17
C ALA A 379 12.12 3.38 29.94
N ASP A 380 13.38 3.78 30.09
CA ASP A 380 14.37 3.71 29.01
C ASP A 380 14.69 2.24 28.64
N ARG A 381 14.79 1.35 29.61
CA ARG A 381 14.96 -0.08 29.38
C ARG A 381 13.80 -0.69 28.58
N LEU A 382 12.56 -0.32 28.90
CA LEU A 382 11.36 -0.78 28.20
C LEU A 382 11.31 -0.23 26.76
N TYR A 383 11.73 1.01 26.55
CA TYR A 383 11.86 1.60 25.23
C TYR A 383 12.89 0.87 24.38
N ASP A 384 14.08 0.59 24.93
CA ASP A 384 15.11 -0.19 24.26
C ASP A 384 14.65 -1.62 23.93
N GLN A 385 13.84 -2.24 24.79
CA GLN A 385 13.24 -3.54 24.49
C GLN A 385 12.27 -3.46 23.31
N ALA A 386 11.42 -2.43 23.24
CA ALA A 386 10.51 -2.22 22.12
C ALA A 386 11.28 -2.04 20.80
N LYS A 387 12.34 -1.23 20.80
CA LYS A 387 13.25 -1.08 19.64
C LYS A 387 13.84 -2.40 19.17
N ARG A 388 14.32 -3.22 20.10
CA ARG A 388 14.88 -4.56 19.79
C ARG A 388 13.84 -5.51 19.23
N VAL A 389 12.59 -5.46 19.71
CA VAL A 389 11.47 -6.28 19.21
C VAL A 389 11.20 -5.95 17.74
N LEU A 390 11.12 -4.67 17.39
CA LEU A 390 10.89 -4.22 16.00
C LEU A 390 12.15 -4.32 15.13
N GLY A 391 13.35 -4.34 15.73
CA GLY A 391 14.62 -4.36 15.01
C GLY A 391 15.11 -2.98 14.60
N ILE A 392 14.62 -1.94 15.26
CA ILE A 392 15.00 -0.54 15.01
C ILE A 392 16.31 -0.25 15.75
N SER A 393 17.28 0.31 15.05
CA SER A 393 18.56 0.77 15.62
C SER A 393 18.57 2.29 15.80
N ASP A 394 19.43 2.78 16.71
CA ASP A 394 19.64 4.22 16.92
C ASP A 394 20.08 4.92 15.63
N ALA A 395 20.86 4.24 14.80
CA ALA A 395 21.29 4.74 13.51
C ALA A 395 20.12 4.98 12.53
N LEU A 396 19.06 4.16 12.59
CA LEU A 396 17.85 4.32 11.78
C LEU A 396 17.05 5.55 12.22
N GLN A 397 17.09 5.86 13.54
CA GLN A 397 16.42 7.03 14.10
C GLN A 397 17.28 8.32 13.99
N GLY A 398 18.47 8.25 13.39
CA GLY A 398 19.39 9.40 13.32
C GLY A 398 20.03 9.79 14.66
N LEU A 399 19.87 8.98 15.70
CA LEU A 399 20.36 9.22 17.08
C LEU A 399 21.80 8.74 17.31
N ASP A 400 22.69 8.92 16.35
CA ASP A 400 24.05 8.40 16.46
C ASP A 400 24.95 9.34 17.27
N THR A 401 25.31 8.92 18.45
CA THR A 401 25.97 9.75 19.47
C THR A 401 27.50 9.55 19.58
N THR A 402 28.12 8.65 18.86
CA THR A 402 29.55 8.37 19.00
C THR A 402 30.39 8.86 17.82
N ASN A 403 31.06 9.99 18.05
CA ASN A 403 32.05 10.58 17.12
C ASN A 403 33.31 9.71 16.83
N SER A 404 33.40 8.49 17.39
CA SER A 404 34.61 7.67 17.34
C SER A 404 34.48 6.42 16.44
N GLU A 405 33.30 6.12 15.88
CA GLU A 405 33.17 4.96 14.99
C GLU A 405 33.51 5.33 13.54
N SER A 406 34.28 4.44 12.88
CA SER A 406 34.56 4.62 11.45
C SER A 406 33.27 4.49 10.63
N GLY A 407 33.15 5.25 9.54
CA GLY A 407 31.97 5.19 8.64
C GLY A 407 31.61 3.76 8.21
N TYR A 408 32.65 2.89 8.03
CA TYR A 408 32.43 1.47 7.71
C TYR A 408 31.77 0.67 8.84
N ALA A 409 32.15 0.89 10.11
CA ALA A 409 31.52 0.21 11.25
C ALA A 409 30.06 0.63 11.42
N ARG A 410 29.77 1.90 11.16
CA ARG A 410 28.41 2.46 11.14
C ARG A 410 27.54 1.80 10.08
N GLN A 411 28.04 1.67 8.85
CA GLN A 411 27.36 0.99 7.75
C GLN A 411 27.08 -0.47 8.06
N LEU A 412 28.05 -1.18 8.64
CA LEU A 412 27.87 -2.59 9.00
C LEU A 412 26.78 -2.75 10.08
N LYS A 413 26.66 -1.81 11.02
CA LYS A 413 25.58 -1.78 12.01
C LYS A 413 24.23 -1.53 11.36
N ILE A 414 24.12 -0.54 10.48
CA ILE A 414 22.91 -0.24 9.72
C ILE A 414 22.51 -1.48 8.90
N ALA A 415 23.41 -2.06 8.13
CA ALA A 415 23.14 -3.24 7.31
C ALA A 415 22.71 -4.46 8.13
N ARG A 416 23.24 -4.65 9.33
CA ARG A 416 22.82 -5.75 10.22
C ARG A 416 21.47 -5.49 10.89
N SER A 417 21.16 -4.25 11.24
CA SER A 417 19.87 -3.89 11.82
C SER A 417 18.75 -3.88 10.79
N SER A 418 19.08 -3.57 9.53
CA SER A 418 18.09 -3.55 8.43
C SER A 418 17.61 -4.95 8.00
N SER A 419 18.29 -6.04 8.43
CA SER A 419 17.91 -7.40 7.97
C SER A 419 16.48 -7.82 8.30
N ARG A 420 15.91 -7.34 9.42
CA ARG A 420 14.50 -7.58 9.77
C ARG A 420 13.55 -6.72 8.94
N LEU A 421 13.95 -5.50 8.64
CA LEU A 421 13.20 -4.60 7.77
C LEU A 421 13.25 -5.06 6.30
N GLU A 422 14.31 -5.77 5.90
CA GLU A 422 14.44 -6.32 4.55
C GLU A 422 13.32 -7.30 4.20
N THR A 423 12.87 -8.12 5.15
CA THR A 423 11.71 -8.99 4.94
C THR A 423 10.45 -8.19 4.67
N LYS A 424 10.20 -7.12 5.44
CA LYS A 424 9.06 -6.22 5.24
C LYS A 424 9.12 -5.53 3.87
N LYS A 425 10.32 -5.10 3.45
CA LYS A 425 10.56 -4.55 2.11
C LYS A 425 10.25 -5.55 1.00
N ARG A 426 10.69 -6.79 1.14
CA ARG A 426 10.37 -7.85 0.17
C ARG A 426 8.86 -8.08 0.07
N MET A 427 8.14 -8.03 1.19
CA MET A 427 6.67 -8.12 1.18
C MET A 427 6.03 -6.94 0.44
N LYS A 428 6.57 -5.72 0.61
CA LYS A 428 6.16 -4.54 -0.17
C LYS A 428 6.40 -4.76 -1.66
N GLN A 429 7.62 -5.14 -2.03
CA GLN A 429 8.01 -5.40 -3.42
C GLN A 429 7.09 -6.42 -4.08
N LEU A 430 6.82 -7.55 -3.40
CA LEU A 430 5.92 -8.59 -3.90
C LEU A 430 4.49 -8.06 -4.11
N ALA A 431 3.97 -7.27 -3.16
CA ALA A 431 2.64 -6.68 -3.29
C ALA A 431 2.55 -5.70 -4.47
N TYR A 432 3.59 -4.87 -4.68
CA TYR A 432 3.64 -3.95 -5.82
C TYR A 432 3.83 -4.69 -7.17
N CYS A 433 4.61 -5.78 -7.22
CA CYS A 433 4.67 -6.63 -8.41
C CYS A 433 3.27 -7.13 -8.81
N ARG A 434 2.53 -7.70 -7.83
CA ARG A 434 1.15 -8.17 -8.05
C ARG A 434 0.20 -7.03 -8.43
N LEU A 435 0.40 -5.83 -7.85
CA LEU A 435 -0.40 -4.65 -8.19
C LEU A 435 -0.19 -4.22 -9.64
N TYR A 436 1.06 -4.16 -10.11
CA TYR A 436 1.36 -3.82 -11.50
C TYR A 436 0.87 -4.89 -12.48
N GLU A 437 0.97 -6.16 -12.14
CA GLU A 437 0.39 -7.26 -12.90
C GLU A 437 -1.13 -7.12 -12.99
N LEU A 438 -1.81 -6.86 -11.88
CA LEU A 438 -3.26 -6.67 -11.84
C LEU A 438 -3.70 -5.45 -12.65
N ILE A 439 -2.96 -4.36 -12.62
CA ILE A 439 -3.19 -3.18 -13.47
C ILE A 439 -3.10 -3.56 -14.95
N PHE A 440 -2.07 -4.28 -15.35
CA PHE A 440 -1.91 -4.75 -16.73
C PHE A 440 -3.08 -5.65 -17.16
N ARG A 441 -3.48 -6.61 -16.33
CA ARG A 441 -4.63 -7.49 -16.58
C ARG A 441 -5.93 -6.70 -16.76
N HIS A 442 -6.13 -5.61 -16.01
CA HIS A 442 -7.28 -4.72 -16.20
C HIS A 442 -7.25 -4.01 -17.55
N TYR A 443 -6.07 -3.56 -18.01
CA TYR A 443 -5.94 -2.98 -19.33
C TYR A 443 -6.21 -3.99 -20.44
N LEU A 444 -5.77 -5.24 -20.29
CA LEU A 444 -6.12 -6.30 -21.26
C LEU A 444 -7.62 -6.59 -21.28
N ALA A 445 -8.29 -6.55 -20.11
CA ALA A 445 -9.73 -6.83 -20.01
C ALA A 445 -10.60 -5.67 -20.53
N PHE A 446 -10.26 -4.42 -20.22
CA PHE A 446 -11.15 -3.29 -20.38
C PHE A 446 -10.74 -2.26 -21.44
N SER A 447 -9.48 -2.21 -21.89
CA SER A 447 -9.02 -1.21 -22.85
C SER A 447 -9.40 -1.61 -24.28
N ASP A 448 -10.49 -1.05 -24.84
CA ASP A 448 -10.93 -1.34 -26.22
C ASP A 448 -10.19 -0.55 -27.27
N GLU A 449 -9.77 0.67 -26.93
CA GLU A 449 -9.07 1.59 -27.80
C GLU A 449 -7.62 1.72 -27.36
N PRO A 450 -6.70 2.05 -28.28
CA PRO A 450 -5.33 2.35 -27.89
C PRO A 450 -5.31 3.47 -26.86
N SER A 451 -4.65 3.22 -25.73
CA SER A 451 -4.54 4.17 -24.63
C SER A 451 -3.28 5.02 -24.83
N PRO A 452 -3.41 6.35 -25.01
CA PRO A 452 -2.24 7.21 -25.16
C PRO A 452 -1.47 7.27 -23.85
N LEU A 453 -0.16 7.10 -23.94
CA LEU A 453 0.75 7.11 -22.80
C LEU A 453 1.81 8.18 -23.01
N THR A 454 2.08 8.94 -21.97
CA THR A 454 3.22 9.83 -21.90
C THR A 454 4.21 9.25 -20.90
N TYR A 455 5.42 8.95 -21.35
CA TYR A 455 6.51 8.57 -20.47
C TYR A 455 7.68 9.52 -20.66
N SER A 456 8.47 9.73 -19.63
CA SER A 456 9.73 10.45 -19.75
C SER A 456 10.86 9.42 -19.79
N ASP A 457 11.82 9.67 -20.66
CA ASP A 457 13.06 8.91 -20.63
C ASP A 457 13.95 9.32 -19.44
N THR A 458 15.12 8.72 -19.35
CA THR A 458 16.10 9.01 -18.30
C THR A 458 16.59 10.46 -18.32
N LEU A 459 16.50 11.16 -19.47
CA LEU A 459 16.81 12.59 -19.63
C LEU A 459 15.65 13.51 -19.21
N GLY A 460 14.50 12.96 -18.83
CA GLY A 460 13.30 13.73 -18.56
C GLY A 460 12.57 14.22 -19.80
N VAL A 461 12.98 13.77 -21.01
CA VAL A 461 12.29 14.11 -22.26
C VAL A 461 10.97 13.33 -22.32
N ALA A 462 9.87 14.05 -22.56
CA ALA A 462 8.57 13.42 -22.69
C ALA A 462 8.43 12.72 -24.06
N HIS A 463 8.14 11.44 -24.02
CA HIS A 463 7.82 10.66 -25.21
C HIS A 463 6.34 10.26 -25.18
N PHE A 464 5.75 10.20 -26.37
CA PHE A 464 4.37 9.76 -26.55
C PHE A 464 4.37 8.38 -27.19
N THR A 465 3.60 7.48 -26.62
CA THR A 465 3.37 6.13 -27.15
C THR A 465 1.92 5.74 -26.89
N GLU A 466 1.51 4.61 -27.41
CA GLU A 466 0.17 4.07 -27.19
C GLU A 466 0.30 2.64 -26.66
N PHE A 467 -0.53 2.30 -25.71
CA PHE A 467 -0.74 0.92 -25.30
C PHE A 467 -1.92 0.36 -26.07
N ASN A 468 -1.71 -0.73 -26.80
CA ASN A 468 -2.75 -1.40 -27.54
C ASN A 468 -2.82 -2.87 -27.12
N ARG A 469 -3.95 -3.29 -26.52
CA ARG A 469 -4.12 -4.68 -26.08
C ARG A 469 -4.02 -5.71 -27.22
N ARG A 470 -4.27 -5.29 -28.48
CA ARG A 470 -4.20 -6.16 -29.65
C ARG A 470 -2.77 -6.64 -29.96
N ASP A 471 -1.75 -5.90 -29.50
CA ASP A 471 -0.35 -6.28 -29.66
C ASP A 471 0.00 -7.53 -28.83
N PHE A 472 -0.86 -7.90 -27.88
CA PHE A 472 -0.72 -9.05 -26.99
C PHE A 472 -1.46 -10.29 -27.48
N ILE A 473 -1.96 -10.28 -28.72
CA ILE A 473 -2.64 -11.44 -29.32
C ILE A 473 -1.60 -12.40 -29.84
N GLU A 474 -1.65 -13.63 -29.35
CA GLU A 474 -0.79 -14.73 -29.80
C GLU A 474 -1.60 -15.88 -30.38
N ARG A 475 -0.93 -16.68 -31.19
CA ARG A 475 -1.50 -17.89 -31.79
C ARG A 475 -1.12 -19.11 -30.95
N GLY A 476 -2.12 -19.77 -30.39
CA GLY A 476 -1.93 -21.02 -29.63
C GLY A 476 -1.54 -22.22 -30.50
N ALA A 477 -1.02 -23.26 -29.87
CA ALA A 477 -0.66 -24.53 -30.52
C ALA A 477 -1.85 -25.16 -31.26
N ASN A 478 -3.07 -24.92 -30.82
CA ASN A 478 -4.31 -25.42 -31.43
C ASN A 478 -4.78 -24.57 -32.62
N GLY A 479 -3.99 -23.55 -33.04
CA GLY A 479 -4.31 -22.67 -34.15
C GLY A 479 -5.30 -21.54 -33.81
N GLY A 480 -5.88 -21.52 -32.60
CA GLY A 480 -6.70 -20.44 -32.09
C GLY A 480 -5.86 -19.25 -31.64
N TYR A 481 -6.47 -18.09 -31.54
CA TYR A 481 -5.82 -16.88 -31.02
C TYR A 481 -6.30 -16.58 -29.60
N TYR A 482 -5.41 -16.04 -28.76
CA TYR A 482 -5.70 -15.67 -27.38
C TYR A 482 -4.86 -14.45 -26.97
N TYR A 483 -5.26 -13.77 -25.89
CA TYR A 483 -4.46 -12.71 -25.28
C TYR A 483 -3.41 -13.32 -24.35
N ASP A 484 -2.14 -12.98 -24.58
CA ASP A 484 -1.02 -13.41 -23.75
C ASP A 484 -0.79 -12.45 -22.61
N ASP A 485 -0.87 -12.94 -21.38
CA ASP A 485 -0.57 -12.21 -20.14
C ASP A 485 0.67 -12.76 -19.41
N SER A 486 1.43 -13.64 -20.08
CA SER A 486 2.59 -14.36 -19.52
C SER A 486 3.82 -13.46 -19.44
N TYR A 487 3.78 -12.44 -18.58
CA TYR A 487 4.89 -11.55 -18.32
C TYR A 487 5.36 -11.68 -16.87
N LEU A 488 6.66 -11.52 -16.66
CA LEU A 488 7.29 -11.57 -15.34
C LEU A 488 7.43 -10.14 -14.78
N PHE A 489 6.70 -9.87 -13.72
CA PHE A 489 6.76 -8.60 -13.02
C PHE A 489 7.79 -8.68 -11.91
N SER A 490 8.69 -7.72 -11.91
CA SER A 490 9.64 -7.46 -10.84
C SER A 490 9.62 -5.96 -10.51
N VAL A 491 10.26 -5.58 -9.43
CA VAL A 491 10.43 -4.17 -9.09
C VAL A 491 11.90 -3.89 -8.86
N GLU A 492 12.34 -2.77 -9.41
CA GLU A 492 13.64 -2.22 -9.08
C GLU A 492 13.48 -1.37 -7.82
N THR A 493 14.24 -1.69 -6.81
CA THR A 493 14.45 -0.83 -5.66
C THR A 493 15.71 -0.05 -5.91
N GLN A 494 15.63 1.26 -5.79
CA GLN A 494 16.85 2.04 -5.73
C GLN A 494 17.66 1.60 -4.50
N PRO A 495 18.98 1.51 -4.59
CA PRO A 495 19.79 1.19 -3.43
C PRO A 495 19.52 2.20 -2.31
N GLU A 496 19.32 1.69 -1.11
CA GLU A 496 18.79 2.42 0.07
C GLU A 496 19.60 3.63 0.51
N THR A 497 20.79 3.78 -0.01
CA THR A 497 21.65 4.92 0.32
C THR A 497 22.38 5.37 -0.94
N ASP A 498 22.33 6.67 -1.21
CA ASP A 498 23.21 7.33 -2.18
C ASP A 498 24.67 6.90 -1.97
N TYR A 499 25.03 6.60 -0.74
CA TYR A 499 26.37 6.15 -0.37
C TYR A 499 26.73 4.74 -0.87
N GLN A 500 25.79 3.79 -0.97
CA GLN A 500 26.07 2.48 -1.58
C GLN A 500 26.23 2.61 -3.09
N SER A 501 25.42 3.46 -3.70
CA SER A 501 25.56 3.81 -5.12
C SER A 501 26.89 4.48 -5.38
N GLU A 502 27.26 5.49 -4.61
CA GLU A 502 28.53 6.21 -4.73
C GLU A 502 29.73 5.25 -4.56
N THR A 503 29.69 4.34 -3.59
CA THR A 503 30.74 3.34 -3.41
C THR A 503 30.83 2.39 -4.61
N LEU A 504 29.71 1.95 -5.17
CA LEU A 504 29.70 1.12 -6.38
C LEU A 504 30.19 1.89 -7.60
N TRP A 505 29.86 3.19 -7.71
CA TRP A 505 30.38 4.05 -8.77
C TRP A 505 31.89 4.16 -8.71
N GLU A 506 32.46 4.38 -7.52
CA GLU A 506 33.93 4.44 -7.31
C GLU A 506 34.59 3.09 -7.59
N VAL A 507 34.02 1.99 -7.15
CA VAL A 507 34.52 0.64 -7.43
C VAL A 507 34.50 0.35 -8.93
N ASN A 508 33.42 0.69 -9.63
CA ASN A 508 33.30 0.50 -11.07
C ASN A 508 34.29 1.38 -11.83
N LEU A 509 34.49 2.63 -11.40
CA LEU A 509 35.51 3.54 -11.95
C LEU A 509 36.90 2.98 -11.73
N THR A 510 37.20 2.52 -10.52
CA THR A 510 38.49 1.90 -10.20
C THR A 510 38.75 0.64 -11.04
N ASN A 511 37.72 -0.17 -11.29
CA ASN A 511 37.81 -1.35 -12.15
C ASN A 511 38.10 -0.98 -13.61
N LEU A 512 37.48 0.10 -14.11
CA LEU A 512 37.80 0.63 -15.43
C LEU A 512 39.23 1.15 -15.49
N GLU A 513 39.66 1.94 -14.48
CA GLU A 513 41.00 2.50 -14.41
C GLU A 513 42.10 1.43 -14.30
N ARG A 514 41.85 0.36 -13.59
CA ARG A 514 42.76 -0.78 -13.46
C ARG A 514 42.78 -1.70 -14.67
N GLY A 515 41.90 -1.50 -15.65
CA GLY A 515 41.80 -2.31 -16.84
C GLY A 515 41.18 -3.71 -16.60
N THR A 516 40.55 -3.94 -15.43
CA THR A 516 39.90 -5.24 -15.11
C THR A 516 38.68 -5.51 -16.00
N LEU A 517 38.08 -4.48 -16.58
CA LEU A 517 36.96 -4.59 -17.51
C LEU A 517 37.36 -4.79 -18.98
N GLY A 518 38.64 -4.56 -19.29
CA GLY A 518 39.21 -4.61 -20.62
C GLY A 518 39.99 -3.32 -20.99
N ASP A 519 40.29 -3.14 -22.28
CA ASP A 519 40.93 -1.93 -22.77
C ASP A 519 40.01 -0.72 -22.62
N LYS A 520 40.50 0.35 -21.96
CA LYS A 520 39.74 1.58 -21.66
C LYS A 520 39.28 2.33 -22.90
N THR A 521 39.92 2.12 -24.04
CA THR A 521 39.60 2.78 -25.31
C THR A 521 38.58 2.01 -26.14
N SER A 522 38.32 0.76 -25.80
CA SER A 522 37.37 -0.09 -26.53
C SER A 522 35.90 0.27 -26.18
N TYR A 523 35.08 0.47 -27.22
CA TYR A 523 33.65 0.71 -27.04
C TYR A 523 32.95 -0.43 -26.29
N ALA A 524 33.37 -1.67 -26.48
CA ALA A 524 32.83 -2.81 -25.74
C ALA A 524 33.14 -2.74 -24.23
N THR A 525 34.33 -2.27 -23.85
CA THR A 525 34.67 -2.05 -22.44
C THR A 525 33.92 -0.90 -21.82
N LEU A 526 33.76 0.21 -22.55
CA LEU A 526 32.98 1.36 -22.10
C LEU A 526 31.48 1.00 -21.99
N LEU A 527 30.94 0.22 -22.92
CA LEU A 527 29.59 -0.30 -22.82
C LEU A 527 29.41 -1.13 -21.54
N ARG A 528 30.34 -2.06 -21.27
CA ARG A 528 30.32 -2.90 -20.07
C ARG A 528 30.41 -2.07 -18.78
N TYR A 529 31.24 -1.04 -18.77
CA TYR A 529 31.34 -0.10 -17.65
C TYR A 529 30.02 0.62 -17.40
N TRP A 530 29.39 1.19 -18.44
CA TRP A 530 28.14 1.91 -18.30
C TRP A 530 26.96 0.99 -17.95
N GLN A 531 26.99 -0.29 -18.38
CA GLN A 531 26.03 -1.31 -17.92
C GLN A 531 26.16 -1.60 -16.41
N LEU A 532 27.39 -1.58 -15.87
CA LEU A 532 27.61 -1.73 -14.42
C LEU A 532 27.18 -0.48 -13.65
N GLN A 533 27.39 0.70 -14.21
CA GLN A 533 26.92 1.96 -13.63
C GLN A 533 25.40 2.09 -13.67
N ASP A 534 24.75 1.61 -14.72
CA ASP A 534 23.28 1.56 -14.81
C ASP A 534 22.70 0.64 -13.71
N LYS A 535 23.31 -0.51 -13.48
CA LYS A 535 22.95 -1.39 -12.35
C LYS A 535 23.17 -0.76 -10.98
N ALA A 536 24.09 0.17 -10.86
CA ALA A 536 24.37 0.94 -9.66
C ALA A 536 23.57 2.25 -9.61
N SER A 537 22.57 2.43 -10.48
CA SER A 537 21.71 3.61 -10.58
C SER A 537 22.46 4.93 -10.75
N PHE A 538 23.58 4.91 -11.51
CA PHE A 538 24.32 6.14 -11.82
C PHE A 538 23.45 7.04 -12.72
N PRO A 539 23.35 8.35 -12.42
CA PRO A 539 22.58 9.28 -13.24
C PRO A 539 23.04 9.23 -14.72
N ASN A 540 22.08 9.10 -15.63
CA ASN A 540 22.27 9.06 -17.08
C ASN A 540 23.13 7.89 -17.61
N ALA A 541 23.37 6.84 -16.79
CA ALA A 541 24.15 5.69 -17.23
C ALA A 541 23.50 4.95 -18.42
N ARG A 542 22.18 4.85 -18.42
CA ARG A 542 21.39 4.17 -19.48
C ARG A 542 21.56 4.83 -20.85
N GLU A 543 21.68 6.13 -20.90
CA GLU A 543 21.95 6.86 -22.14
C GLU A 543 23.32 6.55 -22.71
N ASN A 544 24.31 6.49 -21.81
CA ASN A 544 25.64 6.10 -22.20
C ASN A 544 25.67 4.65 -22.72
N VAL A 545 24.88 3.75 -22.11
CA VAL A 545 24.71 2.38 -22.62
C VAL A 545 24.16 2.39 -24.04
N GLU A 546 23.06 3.13 -24.30
CA GLU A 546 22.46 3.25 -25.63
C GLU A 546 23.43 3.90 -26.64
N TYR A 547 24.13 4.94 -26.23
CA TYR A 547 25.13 5.61 -27.07
C TYR A 547 26.24 4.65 -27.51
N PHE A 548 26.85 3.90 -26.59
CA PHE A 548 27.91 2.96 -26.94
C PHE A 548 27.40 1.73 -27.70
N GLN A 549 26.18 1.28 -27.47
CA GLN A 549 25.53 0.26 -28.29
C GLN A 549 25.38 0.70 -29.75
N ASN A 550 24.96 1.95 -29.96
CA ASN A 550 24.82 2.52 -31.29
C ASN A 550 26.18 2.68 -32.01
N LEU A 551 27.23 3.09 -31.27
CA LEU A 551 28.58 3.18 -31.84
C LEU A 551 29.10 1.80 -32.28
N ILE A 552 28.93 0.78 -31.46
CA ILE A 552 29.33 -0.60 -31.82
C ILE A 552 28.58 -1.10 -33.03
N ARG A 553 27.26 -0.80 -33.15
CA ARG A 553 26.47 -1.15 -34.32
C ARG A 553 27.00 -0.48 -35.59
N GLN A 554 27.30 0.83 -35.53
CA GLN A 554 27.85 1.60 -36.66
C GLN A 554 29.24 1.07 -37.09
N GLU A 555 30.07 0.68 -36.13
CA GLU A 555 31.39 0.10 -36.40
C GLU A 555 31.29 -1.26 -37.09
N ASN A 556 30.37 -2.11 -36.64
CA ASN A 556 30.09 -3.39 -37.26
C ASN A 556 29.51 -3.24 -38.69
N GLU A 557 28.64 -2.26 -38.92
CA GLU A 557 28.11 -1.97 -40.26
C GLU A 557 29.19 -1.49 -41.22
N LYS A 558 30.11 -0.64 -40.77
CA LYS A 558 31.27 -0.20 -41.56
C LYS A 558 32.21 -1.34 -41.92
N ASN A 559 32.53 -2.18 -40.93
CA ASN A 559 33.40 -3.35 -41.15
C ASN A 559 32.79 -4.36 -42.13
N ASN A 560 31.45 -4.55 -42.09
CA ASN A 560 30.76 -5.40 -43.06
C ASN A 560 30.78 -4.81 -44.48
N THR A 561 30.60 -3.50 -44.63
CA THR A 561 30.65 -2.82 -45.91
C THR A 561 32.04 -2.84 -46.54
N GLU A 562 33.10 -2.67 -45.72
CA GLU A 562 34.50 -2.78 -46.17
C GLU A 562 34.88 -4.23 -46.53
N SER A 563 34.29 -5.22 -45.88
CA SER A 563 34.53 -6.63 -46.21
C SER A 563 33.83 -7.05 -47.52
N GLU A 564 32.69 -6.46 -47.86
CA GLU A 564 32.00 -6.68 -49.12
C GLU A 564 32.72 -6.00 -50.29
N THR A 565 33.27 -4.80 -50.09
CA THR A 565 34.04 -4.06 -51.13
C THR A 565 35.43 -4.67 -51.39
N ASN A 566 36.00 -5.44 -50.47
CA ASN A 566 37.27 -6.16 -50.70
C ASN A 566 37.10 -7.57 -51.32
N ASN A 567 35.89 -8.05 -51.48
CA ASN A 567 35.58 -9.31 -52.11
C ASN A 567 35.00 -9.18 -53.55
N GLU A 568 34.81 -7.96 -54.04
CA GLU A 568 34.58 -7.64 -55.45
C GLU A 568 35.92 -7.22 -56.12
#